data_3b6f99acb8c2c827a1f80acbd3c545a6
#
_entry.id   3b6f99acb8c2c827a1f80acbd3c545a6
#
_cell.length_a   1.000
_cell.length_b   1.000
_cell.length_c   1.000
_cell.angle_alpha   90.00
_cell.angle_beta   90.00
_cell.angle_gamma   90.00
#
_symmetry.space_group_name_H-M   'P 1'
#
loop_
_entity.id
_entity.type
_entity.pdbx_description
1 polymer ?
#
loop_
_entity_poly.entity_id
_entity_poly.type
_entity_poly.pdbx_seq_one_letter_code
_entity_poly.pdbx_strand_id
1 'polypeptide(L)'
;NTADAQTYLNPLRQSRGVPTTNLTGEDLYEEIKNERARELDFEGFRLWDLRRWKRGVRKRTFQGAKGYYQVPGSFYAGGYKVDIQPDNKMFVWPLPDNEVQINPNVKQNPGWDKQ
;
A
#
# COMPACT_ATOMS: atom_id res chain seq x y z
N ASN A 1 -4.73 -23.18 4.83
CA ASN A 1 -5.77 -23.98 4.18
C ASN A 1 -6.78 -23.06 3.50
N THR A 2 -7.10 -23.34 2.22
CA THR A 2 -8.03 -22.52 1.40
C THR A 2 -9.44 -22.48 2.01
N ALA A 3 -9.95 -23.61 2.48
CA ALA A 3 -11.28 -23.71 3.06
C ALA A 3 -11.41 -22.83 4.31
N ASP A 4 -10.42 -22.83 5.18
CA ASP A 4 -10.42 -22.01 6.38
C ASP A 4 -10.39 -20.51 6.02
N ALA A 5 -9.56 -20.13 5.04
CA ALA A 5 -9.50 -18.74 4.60
C ALA A 5 -10.84 -18.23 4.05
N GLN A 6 -11.54 -19.04 3.26
CA GLN A 6 -12.87 -18.69 2.75
C GLN A 6 -13.92 -18.63 3.86
N THR A 7 -13.82 -19.50 4.88
CA THR A 7 -14.74 -19.53 6.04
C THR A 7 -14.70 -18.22 6.84
N TYR A 8 -13.56 -17.53 6.89
CA TYR A 8 -13.45 -16.22 7.55
C TYR A 8 -13.71 -15.06 6.59
N LEU A 9 -13.25 -15.15 5.35
CA LEU A 9 -13.38 -14.07 4.37
C LEU A 9 -14.82 -13.84 3.92
N ASN A 10 -15.56 -14.91 3.63
CA ASN A 10 -16.89 -14.81 3.04
C ASN A 10 -17.95 -14.19 3.98
N PRO A 11 -18.00 -14.51 5.28
CA PRO A 11 -18.90 -13.80 6.20
C PRO A 11 -18.59 -12.30 6.32
N LEU A 12 -17.31 -11.90 6.32
CA LEU A 12 -16.93 -10.51 6.29
C LEU A 12 -17.45 -9.82 5.03
N ARG A 13 -17.22 -10.40 3.87
CA ARG A 13 -17.69 -9.85 2.59
C ARG A 13 -19.22 -9.70 2.56
N GLN A 14 -19.94 -10.71 3.03
CA GLN A 14 -21.40 -10.66 3.12
C GLN A 14 -21.89 -9.55 4.05
N SER A 15 -21.25 -9.36 5.21
CA SER A 15 -21.62 -8.30 6.14
C SER A 15 -21.40 -6.89 5.57
N ARG A 16 -20.53 -6.75 4.56
CA ARG A 16 -20.27 -5.53 3.81
C ARG A 16 -21.06 -5.41 2.50
N GLY A 17 -21.98 -6.33 2.23
CA GLY A 17 -22.75 -6.35 0.99
C GLY A 17 -21.94 -6.71 -0.26
N VAL A 18 -20.78 -7.36 -0.07
CA VAL A 18 -19.90 -7.79 -1.16
C VAL A 18 -20.15 -9.28 -1.45
N PRO A 19 -20.23 -9.73 -2.72
CA PRO A 19 -20.41 -11.14 -3.05
C PRO A 19 -19.31 -12.02 -2.44
N THR A 20 -19.67 -13.23 -2.06
CA THR A 20 -18.72 -14.26 -1.64
C THR A 20 -17.76 -14.64 -2.78
N THR A 21 -16.62 -15.20 -2.42
CA THR A 21 -15.62 -15.68 -3.38
C THR A 21 -15.38 -17.17 -3.21
N ASN A 22 -15.10 -17.85 -4.32
CA ASN A 22 -14.65 -19.23 -4.37
C ASN A 22 -13.21 -19.36 -4.90
N LEU A 23 -12.46 -18.27 -4.93
CA LEU A 23 -11.05 -18.26 -5.33
C LEU A 23 -10.22 -19.21 -4.46
N THR A 24 -9.14 -19.72 -5.01
CA THR A 24 -8.22 -20.65 -4.35
C THR A 24 -6.76 -20.22 -4.57
N GLY A 25 -5.83 -20.78 -3.82
CA GLY A 25 -4.40 -20.57 -4.01
C GLY A 25 -3.99 -19.10 -3.95
N GLU A 26 -3.18 -18.66 -4.90
CA GLU A 26 -2.64 -17.30 -4.97
C GLU A 26 -3.73 -16.26 -5.22
N ASP A 27 -4.73 -16.56 -6.03
CA ASP A 27 -5.83 -15.64 -6.32
C ASP A 27 -6.65 -15.34 -5.06
N LEU A 28 -6.89 -16.34 -4.22
CA LEU A 28 -7.51 -16.13 -2.91
C LEU A 28 -6.63 -15.30 -2.00
N TYR A 29 -5.34 -15.55 -2.00
CA TYR A 29 -4.39 -14.76 -1.19
C TYR A 29 -4.35 -13.29 -1.63
N GLU A 30 -4.39 -13.04 -2.93
CA GLU A 30 -4.49 -11.68 -3.47
C GLU A 30 -5.82 -11.01 -3.07
N GLU A 31 -6.92 -11.74 -3.12
CA GLU A 31 -8.22 -11.20 -2.70
C GLU A 31 -8.27 -10.90 -1.20
N ILE A 32 -7.65 -11.72 -0.36
CA ILE A 32 -7.49 -11.43 1.08
C ILE A 32 -6.71 -10.13 1.30
N LYS A 33 -5.63 -9.89 0.55
CA LYS A 33 -4.87 -8.63 0.63
C LYS A 33 -5.71 -7.43 0.19
N ASN A 34 -6.54 -7.61 -0.82
CA ASN A 34 -7.45 -6.58 -1.31
C ASN A 34 -8.56 -6.28 -0.28
N GLU A 35 -9.13 -7.34 0.33
CA GLU A 35 -10.15 -7.17 1.37
C GLU A 35 -9.58 -6.47 2.60
N ARG A 36 -8.39 -6.87 3.03
CA ARG A 36 -7.69 -6.19 4.11
C ARG A 36 -7.45 -4.70 3.81
N ALA A 37 -7.13 -4.37 2.55
CA ALA A 37 -6.95 -2.98 2.15
C ALA A 37 -8.25 -2.17 2.17
N ARG A 38 -9.39 -2.80 1.87
CA ARG A 38 -10.71 -2.16 1.93
C ARG A 38 -11.18 -1.97 3.38
N GLU A 39 -11.01 -3.01 4.19
CA GLU A 39 -11.49 -3.03 5.57
C GLU A 39 -10.70 -2.06 6.46
N LEU A 40 -9.40 -1.93 6.25
CA LEU A 40 -8.51 -1.08 7.03
C LEU A 40 -8.16 0.24 6.31
N ASP A 41 -9.04 0.69 5.43
CA ASP A 41 -8.84 1.97 4.74
C ASP A 41 -8.84 3.13 5.75
N PHE A 42 -7.91 4.07 5.57
CA PHE A 42 -7.64 5.20 6.48
C PHE A 42 -7.16 4.85 7.90
N GLU A 43 -6.92 3.58 8.23
CA GLU A 43 -6.39 3.18 9.55
C GLU A 43 -4.85 3.18 9.63
N GLY A 44 -4.16 3.60 8.58
CA GLY A 44 -2.69 3.75 8.57
C GLY A 44 -1.90 2.46 8.31
N PHE A 45 -2.55 1.30 8.14
CA PHE A 45 -1.85 0.02 7.97
C PHE A 45 -1.29 -0.21 6.57
N ARG A 46 -1.76 0.52 5.56
CA ARG A 46 -1.45 0.24 4.15
C ARG A 46 0.04 0.25 3.83
N LEU A 47 0.79 1.21 4.36
CA LEU A 47 2.24 1.29 4.13
C LEU A 47 2.98 0.06 4.65
N TRP A 48 2.62 -0.38 5.85
CA TRP A 48 3.22 -1.56 6.48
C TRP A 48 2.90 -2.84 5.75
N ASP A 49 1.68 -2.98 5.26
CA ASP A 49 1.24 -4.11 4.45
C ASP A 49 2.00 -4.17 3.12
N LEU A 50 2.12 -3.05 2.41
CA LEU A 50 2.87 -2.98 1.15
C LEU A 50 4.35 -3.35 1.36
N ARG A 51 4.96 -2.84 2.43
CA ARG A 51 6.34 -3.15 2.78
C ARG A 51 6.53 -4.63 3.10
N ARG A 52 5.65 -5.20 3.92
CA ARG A 52 5.68 -6.63 4.28
C ARG A 52 5.51 -7.55 3.07
N TRP A 53 4.64 -7.18 2.15
CA TRP A 53 4.39 -7.94 0.92
C TRP A 53 5.37 -7.61 -0.21
N LYS A 54 6.35 -6.75 0.03
CA LYS A 54 7.30 -6.26 -0.98
C LYS A 54 6.57 -5.74 -2.23
N ARG A 55 5.52 -4.96 -2.03
CA ARG A 55 4.74 -4.32 -3.08
C ARG A 55 5.03 -2.83 -3.14
N GLY A 56 5.09 -2.33 -4.36
CA GLY A 56 5.16 -0.90 -4.61
C GLY A 56 3.82 -0.20 -4.43
N VAL A 57 3.83 1.12 -4.49
CA VAL A 57 2.63 1.95 -4.54
C VAL A 57 2.35 2.29 -5.99
N ARG A 58 1.18 1.88 -6.49
CA ARG A 58 0.68 2.29 -7.81
C ARG A 58 -0.54 3.16 -7.64
N LYS A 59 -0.52 4.31 -8.26
CA LYS A 59 -1.72 5.14 -8.38
C LYS A 59 -2.68 4.47 -9.36
N ARG A 60 -3.91 4.29 -8.94
CA ARG A 60 -5.00 4.04 -9.88
C ARG A 60 -5.21 5.33 -10.69
N THR A 61 -5.22 5.23 -12.01
CA THR A 61 -5.62 6.34 -12.87
C THR A 61 -7.07 6.69 -12.55
N PHE A 62 -7.35 7.95 -12.30
CA PHE A 62 -8.67 8.48 -12.01
C PHE A 62 -9.61 8.50 -13.24
N GLN A 63 -9.41 7.66 -14.24
CA GLN A 63 -10.34 7.50 -15.33
C GLN A 63 -11.64 6.91 -14.78
N GLY A 64 -12.62 7.77 -14.57
CA GLY A 64 -13.98 7.41 -14.20
C GLY A 64 -14.38 7.63 -12.74
N ALA A 65 -13.56 8.21 -11.88
CA ALA A 65 -14.01 8.68 -10.56
C ALA A 65 -14.95 9.89 -10.75
N LYS A 66 -16.22 9.63 -10.89
CA LYS A 66 -17.25 10.67 -10.82
C LYS A 66 -17.26 11.25 -9.41
N GLY A 67 -16.82 12.48 -9.26
CA GLY A 67 -17.32 13.30 -8.18
C GLY A 67 -16.38 13.74 -7.07
N TYR A 68 -15.07 13.42 -7.02
CA TYR A 68 -14.25 13.92 -5.94
C TYR A 68 -12.99 14.62 -6.44
N TYR A 69 -12.93 15.90 -6.14
CA TYR A 69 -11.81 16.82 -6.32
C TYR A 69 -11.27 16.92 -7.76
N GLN A 70 -12.06 17.52 -8.63
CA GLN A 70 -11.47 18.36 -9.66
C GLN A 70 -10.83 19.54 -8.91
N VAL A 71 -9.55 19.42 -8.60
CA VAL A 71 -8.77 20.60 -8.25
C VAL A 71 -8.70 21.43 -9.53
N PRO A 72 -9.33 22.62 -9.58
CA PRO A 72 -9.25 23.46 -10.76
C PRO A 72 -7.79 23.90 -10.91
N GLY A 73 -7.22 23.67 -12.06
CA GLY A 73 -5.91 24.18 -12.41
C GLY A 73 -4.82 23.14 -12.58
N SER A 74 -3.81 23.58 -13.19
CA SER A 74 -2.66 22.95 -13.81
C SER A 74 -1.85 21.92 -13.01
N PHE A 75 -2.15 21.68 -11.77
CA PHE A 75 -1.38 20.74 -10.93
C PHE A 75 -1.51 19.27 -11.37
N TYR A 76 -2.51 18.91 -12.17
CA TYR A 76 -2.78 17.52 -12.54
C TYR A 76 -3.05 17.29 -14.02
N ALA A 77 -2.74 18.23 -14.88
CA ALA A 77 -2.97 18.13 -16.34
C ALA A 77 -2.24 16.94 -17.00
N GLY A 78 -1.25 16.35 -16.34
CA GLY A 78 -0.53 15.16 -16.83
C GLY A 78 -0.82 13.85 -16.08
N GLY A 79 -1.79 13.85 -15.15
CA GLY A 79 -2.01 12.71 -14.27
C GLY A 79 -0.78 12.46 -13.36
N TYR A 80 -0.93 12.69 -12.08
CA TYR A 80 0.12 12.39 -11.10
C TYR A 80 0.35 10.87 -11.09
N LYS A 81 1.38 10.42 -11.78
CA LYS A 81 1.76 8.99 -11.76
C LYS A 81 2.61 8.74 -10.51
N VAL A 82 2.04 8.11 -9.51
CA VAL A 82 2.82 7.52 -8.43
C VAL A 82 3.09 6.06 -8.80
N ASP A 83 4.33 5.75 -9.10
CA ASP A 83 4.79 4.38 -9.29
C ASP A 83 6.06 4.20 -8.45
N ILE A 84 5.86 3.84 -7.19
CA ILE A 84 6.95 3.63 -6.24
C ILE A 84 7.23 2.12 -6.20
N GLN A 85 8.41 1.73 -6.63
CA GLN A 85 8.83 0.34 -6.65
C GLN A 85 9.04 -0.18 -5.21
N PRO A 86 8.96 -1.51 -4.98
CA PRO A 86 9.06 -2.11 -3.63
C PRO A 86 10.39 -1.85 -2.92
N ASP A 87 11.45 -1.63 -3.65
CA ASP A 87 12.81 -1.36 -3.17
C ASP A 87 13.12 0.14 -3.01
N ASN A 88 12.13 1.00 -3.26
CA ASN A 88 12.32 2.43 -3.17
C ASN A 88 12.67 2.84 -1.73
N LYS A 89 13.66 3.72 -1.58
CA LYS A 89 14.11 4.24 -0.28
C LYS A 89 12.98 4.86 0.56
N MET A 90 11.91 5.33 -0.08
CA MET A 90 10.75 5.93 0.61
C MET A 90 10.01 4.96 1.54
N PHE A 91 10.21 3.64 1.39
CA PHE A 91 9.66 2.65 2.31
C PHE A 91 10.47 2.52 3.61
N VAL A 92 11.66 3.09 3.68
CA VAL A 92 12.50 3.09 4.88
C VAL A 92 12.92 4.54 5.16
N TRP A 93 12.49 5.08 6.28
CA TRP A 93 12.79 6.46 6.63
C TRP A 93 14.29 6.65 6.91
N PRO A 94 14.84 7.84 6.65
CA PRO A 94 16.21 8.14 7.03
C PRO A 94 16.33 8.15 8.55
N LEU A 95 17.50 7.78 9.03
CA LEU A 95 17.89 8.06 10.41
C LEU A 95 18.10 9.56 10.59
N PRO A 96 17.72 10.13 11.75
CA PRO A 96 18.00 11.54 12.02
C PRO A 96 19.48 11.87 11.84
N ASP A 97 19.78 12.97 11.21
CA ASP A 97 21.16 13.37 10.88
C ASP A 97 22.05 13.47 12.13
N ASN A 98 21.51 13.99 13.22
CA ASN A 98 22.24 14.07 14.49
C ASN A 98 22.66 12.70 15.02
N GLU A 99 21.83 11.68 14.90
CA GLU A 99 22.17 10.32 15.32
C GLU A 99 23.33 9.76 14.52
N VAL A 100 23.31 9.97 13.20
CA VAL A 100 24.37 9.52 12.29
C VAL A 100 25.69 10.28 12.54
N GLN A 101 25.61 11.56 12.96
CA GLN A 101 26.79 12.37 13.23
C GLN A 101 27.44 12.05 14.59
N ILE A 102 26.64 11.74 15.60
CA ILE A 102 27.15 11.52 16.95
C ILE A 102 27.65 10.09 17.14
N ASN A 103 27.02 9.11 16.47
CA ASN A 103 27.37 7.72 16.64
C ASN A 103 28.09 7.14 15.40
N PRO A 104 29.42 6.98 15.43
CA PRO A 104 30.19 6.49 14.28
C PRO A 104 29.86 5.06 13.86
N ASN A 105 29.18 4.30 14.71
CA ASN A 105 28.76 2.92 14.42
C ASN A 105 27.42 2.87 13.69
N VAL A 106 26.70 3.98 13.59
CA VAL A 106 25.41 4.07 12.91
C VAL A 106 25.64 4.48 11.47
N LYS A 107 25.15 3.68 10.55
CA LYS A 107 25.14 3.99 9.12
C LYS A 107 23.74 4.38 8.69
N GLN A 108 23.65 5.37 7.82
CA GLN A 108 22.40 5.80 7.22
C GLN A 108 21.74 4.68 6.41
N ASN A 109 20.42 4.67 6.36
CA ASN A 109 19.69 3.75 5.50
C ASN A 109 20.04 3.95 4.02
N PRO A 110 20.12 2.87 3.23
CA PRO A 110 20.50 2.94 1.82
C PRO A 110 19.68 3.95 1.03
N GLY A 111 20.36 4.76 0.22
CA GLY A 111 19.76 5.80 -0.60
C GLY A 111 19.46 7.13 0.12
N TRP A 112 19.76 7.22 1.42
CA TRP A 112 19.66 8.43 2.22
C TRP A 112 21.03 9.01 2.62
N ASP A 113 22.10 8.43 2.09
CA ASP A 113 23.44 8.98 2.27
C ASP A 113 23.47 10.42 1.72
N LYS A 114 24.14 11.33 2.44
CA LYS A 114 24.34 12.70 1.97
C LYS A 114 25.15 12.66 0.67
N GLN A 115 24.63 13.28 -0.36
CA GLN A 115 25.39 13.59 -1.58
C GLN A 115 26.34 14.77 -1.31
#